data_865b147b4c958c3772823683158a7a25
#
_entry.id   865b147b4c958c3772823683158a7a25
#
_cell.length_a   1.000
_cell.length_b   1.000
_cell.length_c   1.000
_cell.angle_alpha   90.00
_cell.angle_beta   90.00
_cell.angle_gamma   90.00
#
_symmetry.space_group_name_H-M   'P 1'
#
loop_
_entity.id
_entity.type
_entity.pdbx_description
1 polymer ?
#
loop_
_entity_poly.entity_id
_entity_poly.type
_entity_poly.pdbx_seq_one_letter_code
_entity_poly.pdbx_strand_id
1 'polypeptide(L)'
;MKKILILGSTGSIGTSALELIRNNREEYQVVAISGNRNIELLKKQIEEFKPLAIYVGAEEEAVKIKNEYPFIEDIYFGENGLAELAKNSDYDIILTAVSGAIGIDATVEAIKREKRIALANKETMVSAGTYINRLLKEYPKAEIIPVDSEHSALFQSLQGFKKENVKKLIITASGGTFRGKTLEFLENVTVEEALKHPNWSMGKKITIDSSTLVNKGLEVIEAHELFNVAYDDIEVVVHPQSIIHSMVEYVDGSIIAQMGVPSMKTPILYAFSYPEKEFNASIDFLDLIKTKTLTFEEADRKVFKGIDLAYRAGRTGETMPTVFNAANEVAVELFMKKKIKFLDIYRIIEEAMDNHKLISLDTDEALSIIKEVDKETRKKVREQWEK
;
A
#
# COMPACT_ATOMS: atom_id res chain seq x y z
N MET A 1 5.85 -1.99 -26.47
CA MET A 1 4.84 -1.29 -25.65
C MET A 1 4.32 -2.26 -24.58
N LYS A 2 4.52 -1.95 -23.30
CA LYS A 2 4.09 -2.80 -22.18
C LYS A 2 2.59 -2.57 -21.89
N LYS A 3 1.83 -3.64 -21.72
CA LYS A 3 0.40 -3.61 -21.41
C LYS A 3 0.18 -3.49 -19.90
N ILE A 4 -0.57 -2.47 -19.48
CA ILE A 4 -0.78 -2.16 -18.07
C ILE A 4 -2.26 -2.38 -17.69
N LEU A 5 -2.47 -3.17 -16.64
CA LEU A 5 -3.74 -3.25 -15.92
C LEU A 5 -3.64 -2.40 -14.64
N ILE A 6 -4.62 -1.52 -14.37
CA ILE A 6 -4.62 -0.64 -13.20
C ILE A 6 -5.84 -0.94 -12.32
N LEU A 7 -5.60 -1.52 -11.15
CA LEU A 7 -6.62 -1.65 -10.11
C LEU A 7 -6.70 -0.35 -9.29
N GLY A 8 -7.88 0.28 -9.26
CA GLY A 8 -8.08 1.55 -8.56
C GLY A 8 -7.65 2.77 -9.38
N SER A 9 -7.92 2.80 -10.68
CA SER A 9 -7.50 3.86 -11.60
C SER A 9 -8.02 5.25 -11.24
N THR A 10 -9.14 5.35 -10.53
CA THR A 10 -9.74 6.61 -10.08
C THR A 10 -9.18 7.13 -8.76
N GLY A 11 -8.33 6.36 -8.08
CA GLY A 11 -7.62 6.77 -6.87
C GLY A 11 -6.37 7.63 -7.16
N SER A 12 -5.72 8.14 -6.10
CA SER A 12 -4.53 8.99 -6.21
C SER A 12 -3.38 8.30 -6.98
N ILE A 13 -3.09 7.04 -6.65
CA ILE A 13 -2.04 6.26 -7.31
C ILE A 13 -2.42 5.97 -8.78
N GLY A 14 -3.67 5.53 -9.01
CA GLY A 14 -4.15 5.23 -10.36
C GLY A 14 -4.15 6.45 -11.29
N THR A 15 -4.57 7.62 -10.80
CA THR A 15 -4.52 8.87 -11.59
C THR A 15 -3.10 9.32 -11.88
N SER A 16 -2.18 9.16 -10.92
CA SER A 16 -0.75 9.43 -11.14
C SER A 16 -0.14 8.47 -12.18
N ALA A 17 -0.51 7.19 -12.14
CA ALA A 17 -0.09 6.20 -13.13
C ALA A 17 -0.59 6.55 -14.55
N LEU A 18 -1.86 6.93 -14.67
CA LEU A 18 -2.42 7.35 -15.95
C LEU A 18 -1.77 8.62 -16.50
N GLU A 19 -1.37 9.56 -15.63
CA GLU A 19 -0.60 10.75 -16.03
C GLU A 19 0.78 10.37 -16.59
N LEU A 20 1.49 9.44 -15.92
CA LEU A 20 2.76 8.92 -16.41
C LEU A 20 2.62 8.24 -17.78
N ILE A 21 1.60 7.40 -17.95
CA ILE A 21 1.32 6.70 -19.21
C ILE A 21 0.95 7.70 -20.31
N ARG A 22 0.20 8.75 -19.99
CA ARG A 22 -0.16 9.80 -20.96
C ARG A 22 1.06 10.46 -21.61
N ASN A 23 2.13 10.63 -20.83
CA ASN A 23 3.38 11.22 -21.30
C ASN A 23 4.33 10.20 -21.96
N ASN A 24 4.08 8.90 -21.84
CA ASN A 24 4.91 7.82 -22.38
C ASN A 24 4.07 6.77 -23.14
N ARG A 25 3.14 7.22 -23.98
CA ARG A 25 2.19 6.36 -24.73
C ARG A 25 2.86 5.43 -25.74
N GLU A 26 4.09 5.69 -26.12
CA GLU A 26 4.87 4.80 -26.99
C GLU A 26 5.39 3.59 -26.24
N GLU A 27 5.60 3.70 -24.91
CA GLU A 27 6.12 2.65 -24.05
C GLU A 27 5.00 1.84 -23.37
N TYR A 28 3.87 2.49 -23.01
CA TYR A 28 2.82 1.91 -22.19
C TYR A 28 1.44 2.01 -22.80
N GLN A 29 0.68 0.91 -22.72
CA GLN A 29 -0.74 0.84 -23.11
C GLN A 29 -1.59 0.42 -21.89
N VAL A 30 -2.65 1.16 -21.61
CA VAL A 30 -3.67 0.76 -20.63
C VAL A 30 -4.61 -0.23 -21.29
N VAL A 31 -4.65 -1.47 -20.83
CA VAL A 31 -5.51 -2.54 -21.37
C VAL A 31 -6.72 -2.82 -20.50
N ALA A 32 -6.59 -2.59 -19.18
CA ALA A 32 -7.70 -2.78 -18.24
C ALA A 32 -7.60 -1.79 -17.07
N ILE A 33 -8.75 -1.33 -16.57
CA ILE A 33 -8.85 -0.42 -15.42
C ILE A 33 -9.97 -0.82 -14.48
N SER A 34 -9.86 -0.41 -13.22
CA SER A 34 -10.95 -0.58 -12.26
C SER A 34 -11.30 0.71 -11.54
N GLY A 35 -12.61 0.91 -11.31
CA GLY A 35 -13.14 2.00 -10.50
C GLY A 35 -14.39 1.55 -9.75
N ASN A 36 -14.70 2.18 -8.61
CA ASN A 36 -15.87 1.80 -7.81
C ASN A 36 -16.79 3.01 -7.54
N ARG A 37 -16.28 4.07 -6.89
CA ARG A 37 -17.11 5.20 -6.41
C ARG A 37 -17.19 6.35 -7.41
N ASN A 38 -16.10 6.63 -8.12
CA ASN A 38 -16.01 7.78 -9.03
C ASN A 38 -16.21 7.33 -10.48
N ILE A 39 -17.46 7.02 -10.82
CA ILE A 39 -17.83 6.53 -12.14
C ILE A 39 -17.61 7.59 -13.23
N GLU A 40 -17.85 8.87 -12.93
CA GLU A 40 -17.62 9.97 -13.90
C GLU A 40 -16.13 10.08 -14.29
N LEU A 41 -15.21 9.92 -13.33
CA LEU A 41 -13.79 9.89 -13.64
C LEU A 41 -13.40 8.62 -14.39
N LEU A 42 -14.00 7.48 -14.03
CA LEU A 42 -13.77 6.21 -14.74
C LEU A 42 -14.18 6.32 -16.20
N LYS A 43 -15.33 6.93 -16.52
CA LYS A 43 -15.78 7.17 -17.89
C LYS A 43 -14.81 8.01 -18.69
N LYS A 44 -14.30 9.12 -18.12
CA LYS A 44 -13.25 9.93 -18.75
C LYS A 44 -11.98 9.14 -19.06
N GLN A 45 -11.59 8.24 -18.15
CA GLN A 45 -10.44 7.35 -18.34
C GLN A 45 -10.71 6.31 -19.44
N ILE A 46 -11.93 5.76 -19.53
CA ILE A 46 -12.37 4.87 -20.61
C ILE A 46 -12.29 5.59 -21.96
N GLU A 47 -12.79 6.82 -22.05
CA GLU A 47 -12.76 7.61 -23.28
C GLU A 47 -11.33 7.91 -23.74
N GLU A 48 -10.44 8.21 -22.80
CA GLU A 48 -9.06 8.60 -23.10
C GLU A 48 -8.17 7.41 -23.47
N PHE A 49 -8.23 6.34 -22.67
CA PHE A 49 -7.30 5.22 -22.78
C PHE A 49 -7.84 4.00 -23.53
N LYS A 50 -9.16 3.96 -23.77
CA LYS A 50 -9.85 2.88 -24.51
C LYS A 50 -9.48 1.48 -24.02
N PRO A 51 -9.58 1.18 -22.71
CA PRO A 51 -9.30 -0.17 -22.19
C PRO A 51 -10.30 -1.18 -22.76
N LEU A 52 -9.84 -2.42 -22.97
CA LEU A 52 -10.69 -3.51 -23.48
C LEU A 52 -11.47 -4.19 -22.35
N ALA A 53 -10.97 -4.12 -21.11
CA ALA A 53 -11.64 -4.70 -19.95
C ALA A 53 -11.70 -3.69 -18.79
N ILE A 54 -12.78 -3.78 -18.01
CA ILE A 54 -12.97 -2.93 -16.84
C ILE A 54 -13.59 -3.69 -15.67
N TYR A 55 -13.40 -3.14 -14.46
CA TYR A 55 -14.18 -3.52 -13.29
C TYR A 55 -14.92 -2.31 -12.73
N VAL A 56 -16.16 -2.53 -12.31
CA VAL A 56 -17.00 -1.60 -11.54
C VAL A 56 -17.62 -2.29 -10.34
N GLY A 57 -17.95 -1.53 -9.29
CA GLY A 57 -18.44 -2.11 -8.05
C GLY A 57 -19.83 -2.76 -8.14
N ALA A 58 -20.71 -2.27 -9.01
CA ALA A 58 -22.11 -2.70 -9.11
C ALA A 58 -22.48 -3.14 -10.53
N GLU A 59 -23.32 -4.17 -10.63
CA GLU A 59 -23.82 -4.72 -11.90
C GLU A 59 -24.60 -3.68 -12.71
N GLU A 60 -25.40 -2.84 -12.06
CA GLU A 60 -26.17 -1.79 -12.72
C GLU A 60 -25.28 -0.79 -13.47
N GLU A 61 -24.13 -0.44 -12.90
CA GLU A 61 -23.14 0.43 -13.55
C GLU A 61 -22.43 -0.30 -14.70
N ALA A 62 -22.16 -1.59 -14.55
CA ALA A 62 -21.59 -2.41 -15.63
C ALA A 62 -22.49 -2.39 -16.88
N VAL A 63 -23.79 -2.58 -16.71
CA VAL A 63 -24.78 -2.55 -17.80
C VAL A 63 -24.81 -1.17 -18.47
N LYS A 64 -24.83 -0.07 -17.71
CA LYS A 64 -24.82 1.29 -18.25
C LYS A 64 -23.56 1.56 -19.08
N ILE A 65 -22.39 1.20 -18.55
CA ILE A 65 -21.10 1.42 -19.22
C ILE A 65 -21.01 0.56 -20.49
N LYS A 66 -21.48 -0.69 -20.48
CA LYS A 66 -21.48 -1.55 -21.68
C LYS A 66 -22.31 -0.96 -22.81
N ASN A 67 -23.45 -0.36 -22.50
CA ASN A 67 -24.31 0.32 -23.50
C ASN A 67 -23.67 1.60 -24.04
N GLU A 68 -22.96 2.37 -23.19
CA GLU A 68 -22.33 3.62 -23.54
C GLU A 68 -21.00 3.42 -24.32
N TYR A 69 -20.25 2.35 -23.95
CA TYR A 69 -18.94 2.03 -24.52
C TYR A 69 -18.91 0.60 -25.07
N PRO A 70 -19.56 0.31 -26.22
CA PRO A 70 -19.68 -1.06 -26.76
C PRO A 70 -18.36 -1.71 -27.18
N PHE A 71 -17.28 -0.92 -27.33
CA PHE A 71 -15.94 -1.42 -27.63
C PHE A 71 -15.27 -2.14 -26.46
N ILE A 72 -15.75 -1.96 -25.21
CA ILE A 72 -15.26 -2.70 -24.06
C ILE A 72 -15.70 -4.17 -24.22
N GLU A 73 -14.75 -5.06 -24.26
CA GLU A 73 -15.02 -6.49 -24.46
C GLU A 73 -15.59 -7.10 -23.19
N ASP A 74 -14.90 -6.90 -22.05
CA ASP A 74 -15.24 -7.50 -20.77
C ASP A 74 -15.51 -6.47 -19.68
N ILE A 75 -16.58 -6.67 -18.91
CA ILE A 75 -16.91 -5.88 -17.74
C ILE A 75 -17.15 -6.80 -16.55
N TYR A 76 -16.33 -6.65 -15.52
CA TYR A 76 -16.39 -7.39 -14.27
C TYR A 76 -17.00 -6.54 -13.16
N PHE A 77 -17.72 -7.17 -12.24
CA PHE A 77 -18.34 -6.49 -11.09
C PHE A 77 -18.46 -7.45 -9.89
N GLY A 78 -18.84 -6.90 -8.73
CA GLY A 78 -19.07 -7.69 -7.52
C GLY A 78 -17.77 -8.15 -6.82
N GLU A 79 -17.90 -9.07 -5.87
CA GLU A 79 -16.84 -9.44 -4.93
C GLU A 79 -15.60 -10.03 -5.61
N ASN A 80 -15.78 -10.91 -6.59
CA ASN A 80 -14.67 -11.57 -7.28
C ASN A 80 -14.19 -10.81 -8.54
N GLY A 81 -14.85 -9.74 -8.92
CA GLY A 81 -14.65 -9.09 -10.21
C GLY A 81 -13.23 -8.54 -10.43
N LEU A 82 -12.52 -8.10 -9.37
CA LEU A 82 -11.12 -7.67 -9.48
C LEU A 82 -10.18 -8.85 -9.78
N ALA A 83 -10.42 -10.00 -9.15
CA ALA A 83 -9.65 -11.22 -9.42
C ALA A 83 -9.92 -11.74 -10.84
N GLU A 84 -11.18 -11.72 -11.27
CA GLU A 84 -11.56 -12.09 -12.64
C GLU A 84 -10.94 -11.16 -13.69
N LEU A 85 -10.92 -9.85 -13.43
CA LEU A 85 -10.24 -8.88 -14.30
C LEU A 85 -8.74 -9.21 -14.41
N ALA A 86 -8.07 -9.49 -13.28
CA ALA A 86 -6.64 -9.83 -13.25
C ALA A 86 -6.36 -11.18 -13.92
N LYS A 87 -7.29 -12.15 -13.79
CA LYS A 87 -7.16 -13.48 -14.38
C LYS A 87 -7.32 -13.48 -15.90
N ASN A 88 -8.27 -12.72 -16.43
CA ASN A 88 -8.71 -12.86 -17.82
C ASN A 88 -8.13 -11.79 -18.75
N SER A 89 -7.67 -10.62 -18.25
CA SER A 89 -7.08 -9.59 -19.09
C SER A 89 -5.67 -9.94 -19.58
N ASP A 90 -5.32 -9.49 -20.79
CA ASP A 90 -3.97 -9.65 -21.36
C ASP A 90 -3.10 -8.44 -21.03
N TYR A 91 -2.27 -8.57 -20.01
CA TYR A 91 -1.36 -7.52 -19.52
C TYR A 91 0.04 -8.08 -19.22
N ASP A 92 1.03 -7.19 -19.19
CA ASP A 92 2.40 -7.48 -18.75
C ASP A 92 2.60 -7.08 -17.28
N ILE A 93 2.02 -5.95 -16.88
CA ILE A 93 2.17 -5.36 -15.55
C ILE A 93 0.78 -5.06 -14.98
N ILE A 94 0.57 -5.42 -13.70
CA ILE A 94 -0.59 -5.00 -12.93
C ILE A 94 -0.18 -4.00 -11.86
N LEU A 95 -0.81 -2.83 -11.82
CA LEU A 95 -0.70 -1.88 -10.71
C LEU A 95 -1.84 -2.14 -9.72
N THR A 96 -1.52 -2.60 -8.52
CA THR A 96 -2.49 -2.85 -7.46
C THR A 96 -2.63 -1.63 -6.56
N ALA A 97 -3.50 -0.68 -6.94
CA ALA A 97 -3.70 0.59 -6.25
C ALA A 97 -5.08 0.71 -5.58
N VAL A 98 -5.67 -0.42 -5.21
CA VAL A 98 -6.87 -0.49 -4.37
C VAL A 98 -6.49 -0.46 -2.89
N SER A 99 -7.39 -0.04 -2.00
CA SER A 99 -7.13 0.05 -0.56
C SER A 99 -7.69 -1.17 0.18
N GLY A 100 -6.99 -1.64 1.20
CA GLY A 100 -7.40 -2.76 2.06
C GLY A 100 -7.18 -4.13 1.42
N ALA A 101 -7.69 -5.19 2.06
CA ALA A 101 -7.47 -6.58 1.67
C ALA A 101 -8.08 -6.98 0.31
N ILE A 102 -8.88 -6.12 -0.32
CA ILE A 102 -9.56 -6.40 -1.60
C ILE A 102 -8.59 -6.66 -2.79
N GLY A 103 -7.33 -6.20 -2.65
CA GLY A 103 -6.29 -6.40 -3.67
C GLY A 103 -5.61 -7.77 -3.65
N ILE A 104 -5.80 -8.57 -2.59
CA ILE A 104 -5.08 -9.83 -2.38
C ILE A 104 -5.35 -10.82 -3.51
N ASP A 105 -6.62 -11.09 -3.83
CA ASP A 105 -6.99 -12.08 -4.85
C ASP A 105 -6.46 -11.74 -6.23
N ALA A 106 -6.55 -10.48 -6.62
CA ALA A 106 -6.03 -10.02 -7.91
C ALA A 106 -4.49 -10.13 -7.98
N THR A 107 -3.80 -9.88 -6.85
CA THR A 107 -2.34 -10.08 -6.73
C THR A 107 -2.01 -11.57 -6.86
N VAL A 108 -2.76 -12.46 -6.21
CA VAL A 108 -2.59 -13.91 -6.33
C VAL A 108 -2.77 -14.39 -7.76
N GLU A 109 -3.81 -13.93 -8.46
CA GLU A 109 -4.01 -14.27 -9.86
C GLU A 109 -2.87 -13.75 -10.77
N ALA A 110 -2.35 -12.56 -10.50
CA ALA A 110 -1.20 -12.03 -11.25
C ALA A 110 0.08 -12.84 -11.03
N ILE A 111 0.34 -13.30 -9.79
CA ILE A 111 1.48 -14.17 -9.47
C ILE A 111 1.36 -15.50 -10.21
N LYS A 112 0.20 -16.17 -10.15
CA LYS A 112 -0.04 -17.45 -10.86
C LYS A 112 0.14 -17.31 -12.37
N ARG A 113 -0.07 -16.14 -12.93
CA ARG A 113 0.17 -15.83 -14.35
C ARG A 113 1.59 -15.33 -14.62
N GLU A 114 2.46 -15.36 -13.64
CA GLU A 114 3.88 -14.96 -13.74
C GLU A 114 4.04 -13.53 -14.30
N LYS A 115 3.19 -12.61 -13.84
CA LYS A 115 3.20 -11.20 -14.25
C LYS A 115 4.04 -10.34 -13.30
N ARG A 116 4.40 -9.13 -13.77
CA ARG A 116 4.96 -8.10 -12.88
C ARG A 116 3.84 -7.41 -12.12
N ILE A 117 4.00 -7.34 -10.81
CA ILE A 117 3.09 -6.68 -9.89
C ILE A 117 3.73 -5.39 -9.40
N ALA A 118 3.26 -4.23 -9.86
CA ALA A 118 3.56 -2.93 -9.29
C ALA A 118 2.69 -2.75 -8.04
N LEU A 119 3.23 -3.11 -6.87
CA LEU A 119 2.46 -3.25 -5.63
C LEU A 119 2.37 -1.91 -4.89
N ALA A 120 1.19 -1.28 -4.92
CA ALA A 120 0.88 -0.09 -4.11
C ALA A 120 -0.03 -0.40 -2.91
N ASN A 121 -0.64 -1.59 -2.89
CA ASN A 121 -1.52 -2.07 -1.82
C ASN A 121 -0.69 -2.79 -0.75
N LYS A 122 -0.16 -2.05 0.21
CA LYS A 122 0.67 -2.61 1.31
C LYS A 122 -0.07 -3.63 2.15
N GLU A 123 -1.39 -3.49 2.30
CA GLU A 123 -2.22 -4.40 3.08
C GLU A 123 -2.17 -5.83 2.54
N THR A 124 -1.86 -6.03 1.27
CA THR A 124 -1.62 -7.35 0.68
C THR A 124 -0.43 -8.05 1.34
N MET A 125 0.72 -7.37 1.48
CA MET A 125 1.89 -7.96 2.13
C MET A 125 1.72 -8.06 3.63
N VAL A 126 1.05 -7.10 4.26
CA VAL A 126 0.78 -7.16 5.70
C VAL A 126 -0.10 -8.35 6.07
N SER A 127 -1.20 -8.55 5.33
CA SER A 127 -2.18 -9.59 5.69
C SER A 127 -1.85 -10.97 5.11
N ALA A 128 -1.20 -11.02 3.95
CA ALA A 128 -0.98 -12.25 3.21
C ALA A 128 0.49 -12.48 2.80
N GLY A 129 1.46 -11.72 3.33
CA GLY A 129 2.86 -11.75 2.89
C GLY A 129 3.47 -13.14 2.93
N THR A 130 3.29 -13.87 4.02
CA THR A 130 3.76 -15.26 4.14
C THR A 130 3.20 -16.17 3.03
N TYR A 131 1.90 -16.04 2.71
CA TYR A 131 1.27 -16.78 1.62
C TYR A 131 1.79 -16.33 0.25
N ILE A 132 1.88 -15.03 0.02
CA ILE A 132 2.42 -14.43 -1.23
C ILE A 132 3.85 -14.90 -1.47
N ASN A 133 4.71 -14.88 -0.44
CA ASN A 133 6.10 -15.34 -0.53
C ASN A 133 6.21 -16.85 -0.84
N ARG A 134 5.26 -17.67 -0.39
CA ARG A 134 5.16 -19.08 -0.79
C ARG A 134 4.83 -19.20 -2.28
N LEU A 135 3.82 -18.44 -2.76
CA LEU A 135 3.46 -18.43 -4.18
C LEU A 135 4.59 -17.96 -5.09
N LEU A 136 5.35 -16.95 -4.69
CA LEU A 136 6.50 -16.46 -5.48
C LEU A 136 7.59 -17.53 -5.66
N LYS A 137 7.72 -18.48 -4.73
CA LYS A 137 8.62 -19.64 -4.90
C LYS A 137 8.07 -20.65 -5.90
N GLU A 138 6.74 -20.80 -5.97
CA GLU A 138 6.07 -21.69 -6.93
C GLU A 138 6.04 -21.09 -8.35
N TYR A 139 5.94 -19.76 -8.45
CA TYR A 139 5.85 -18.99 -9.70
C TYR A 139 7.04 -18.02 -9.85
N PRO A 140 8.26 -18.50 -10.09
CA PRO A 140 9.49 -17.73 -9.95
C PRO A 140 9.72 -16.64 -11.01
N LYS A 141 8.89 -16.57 -12.06
CA LYS A 141 8.92 -15.47 -13.03
C LYS A 141 8.01 -14.31 -12.65
N ALA A 142 7.15 -14.49 -11.65
CA ALA A 142 6.39 -13.38 -11.09
C ALA A 142 7.32 -12.43 -10.33
N GLU A 143 7.14 -11.13 -10.53
CA GLU A 143 7.97 -10.11 -9.88
C GLU A 143 7.08 -9.12 -9.11
N ILE A 144 7.36 -8.91 -7.83
CA ILE A 144 6.75 -7.82 -7.08
C ILE A 144 7.74 -6.66 -7.03
N ILE A 145 7.34 -5.52 -7.60
CA ILE A 145 8.08 -4.25 -7.52
C ILE A 145 7.27 -3.29 -6.65
N PRO A 146 7.79 -2.86 -5.50
CA PRO A 146 7.05 -2.01 -4.57
C PRO A 146 6.85 -0.59 -5.13
N VAL A 147 5.65 -0.09 -4.97
CA VAL A 147 5.24 1.28 -5.33
C VAL A 147 5.14 2.17 -4.09
N ASP A 148 4.91 1.61 -2.90
CA ASP A 148 5.04 2.41 -1.67
C ASP A 148 6.42 3.10 -1.65
N SER A 149 6.46 4.42 -1.39
CA SER A 149 7.66 5.24 -1.60
C SER A 149 8.85 4.74 -0.79
N GLU A 150 8.63 4.33 0.45
CA GLU A 150 9.66 3.81 1.34
C GLU A 150 10.20 2.47 0.86
N HIS A 151 9.32 1.57 0.44
CA HIS A 151 9.71 0.23 -0.05
C HIS A 151 10.35 0.30 -1.43
N SER A 152 9.88 1.19 -2.31
CA SER A 152 10.56 1.48 -3.58
C SER A 152 11.97 2.02 -3.33
N ALA A 153 12.14 2.88 -2.33
CA ALA A 153 13.46 3.40 -1.96
C ALA A 153 14.39 2.31 -1.43
N LEU A 154 13.91 1.43 -0.55
CA LEU A 154 14.64 0.26 -0.06
C LEU A 154 15.00 -0.67 -1.22
N PHE A 155 14.03 -1.00 -2.07
CA PHE A 155 14.25 -1.85 -3.25
C PHE A 155 15.34 -1.30 -4.16
N GLN A 156 15.32 0.03 -4.45
CA GLN A 156 16.34 0.69 -5.26
C GLN A 156 17.71 0.71 -4.57
N SER A 157 17.75 0.92 -3.26
CA SER A 157 18.99 0.97 -2.48
C SER A 157 19.64 -0.41 -2.30
N LEU A 158 18.86 -1.49 -2.45
CA LEU A 158 19.34 -2.88 -2.37
C LEU A 158 19.93 -3.39 -3.71
N GLN A 159 19.71 -2.68 -4.84
CA GLN A 159 20.15 -3.14 -6.15
C GLN A 159 21.68 -3.27 -6.24
N GLY A 160 22.15 -4.40 -6.74
CA GLY A 160 23.58 -4.67 -6.94
C GLY A 160 24.34 -5.16 -5.71
N PHE A 161 23.69 -5.24 -4.55
CA PHE A 161 24.32 -5.73 -3.32
C PHE A 161 23.78 -7.10 -2.92
N LYS A 162 24.61 -7.88 -2.22
CA LYS A 162 24.20 -9.17 -1.68
C LYS A 162 23.42 -8.96 -0.37
N LYS A 163 22.43 -9.81 -0.13
CA LYS A 163 21.57 -9.74 1.07
C LYS A 163 22.38 -9.84 2.37
N GLU A 164 23.38 -10.70 2.43
CA GLU A 164 24.27 -10.86 3.59
C GLU A 164 25.08 -9.62 3.95
N ASN A 165 25.18 -8.64 3.04
CA ASN A 165 25.83 -7.37 3.30
C ASN A 165 24.89 -6.32 3.93
N VAL A 166 23.59 -6.59 3.97
CA VAL A 166 22.60 -5.69 4.60
C VAL A 166 22.67 -5.87 6.10
N LYS A 167 22.93 -4.78 6.82
CA LYS A 167 22.91 -4.74 8.27
C LYS A 167 21.55 -4.33 8.80
N LYS A 168 20.93 -3.30 8.17
CA LYS A 168 19.67 -2.74 8.62
C LYS A 168 18.90 -2.06 7.50
N LEU A 169 17.57 -2.15 7.52
CA LEU A 169 16.67 -1.30 6.75
C LEU A 169 16.22 -0.12 7.62
N ILE A 170 16.30 1.10 7.09
CA ILE A 170 15.90 2.32 7.78
C ILE A 170 14.74 2.95 7.02
N ILE A 171 13.54 2.80 7.56
CA ILE A 171 12.31 3.33 6.99
C ILE A 171 12.10 4.76 7.50
N THR A 172 11.99 5.73 6.60
CA THR A 172 11.71 7.11 6.99
C THR A 172 10.21 7.35 7.16
N ALA A 173 9.85 8.25 8.06
CA ALA A 173 8.49 8.69 8.33
C ALA A 173 8.41 10.21 8.30
N SER A 174 7.32 10.80 7.80
CA SER A 174 7.08 12.25 7.94
C SER A 174 6.86 12.68 9.40
N GLY A 175 6.53 11.72 10.27
CA GLY A 175 6.10 11.95 11.65
C GLY A 175 4.60 12.17 11.80
N GLY A 176 3.86 12.23 10.70
CA GLY A 176 2.41 12.41 10.69
C GLY A 176 1.94 13.80 11.12
N THR A 177 0.61 13.98 11.18
CA THR A 177 -0.04 15.27 11.47
C THR A 177 0.28 15.79 12.88
N PHE A 178 0.49 14.89 13.83
CA PHE A 178 0.63 15.24 15.25
C PHE A 178 2.04 15.08 15.80
N ARG A 179 3.05 15.13 14.94
CA ARG A 179 4.46 15.10 15.37
C ARG A 179 4.73 16.13 16.47
N GLY A 180 5.37 15.70 17.57
CA GLY A 180 5.71 16.56 18.73
C GLY A 180 4.52 16.91 19.65
N LYS A 181 3.33 16.32 19.46
CA LYS A 181 2.18 16.51 20.36
C LYS A 181 2.18 15.49 21.48
N THR A 182 1.58 15.86 22.62
CA THR A 182 1.46 15.00 23.81
C THR A 182 0.20 14.12 23.75
N LEU A 183 0.13 13.07 24.60
CA LEU A 183 -1.07 12.24 24.74
C LEU A 183 -2.30 13.07 25.13
N GLU A 184 -2.14 14.02 26.06
CA GLU A 184 -3.21 14.91 26.51
C GLU A 184 -3.80 15.73 25.32
N PHE A 185 -2.94 16.22 24.43
CA PHE A 185 -3.40 16.89 23.22
C PHE A 185 -4.23 15.94 22.34
N LEU A 186 -3.78 14.68 22.18
CA LEU A 186 -4.41 13.68 21.30
C LEU A 186 -5.78 13.18 21.82
N GLU A 187 -6.09 13.34 23.11
CA GLU A 187 -7.39 12.93 23.67
C GLU A 187 -8.59 13.62 23.01
N ASN A 188 -8.39 14.83 22.50
CA ASN A 188 -9.46 15.69 22.01
C ASN A 188 -9.32 16.10 20.54
N VAL A 189 -8.39 15.50 19.78
CA VAL A 189 -8.22 15.83 18.37
C VAL A 189 -9.42 15.36 17.54
N THR A 190 -9.74 16.17 16.55
CA THR A 190 -10.86 15.94 15.64
C THR A 190 -10.39 15.21 14.37
N VAL A 191 -11.36 14.65 13.64
CA VAL A 191 -11.10 14.05 12.32
C VAL A 191 -10.52 15.08 11.35
N GLU A 192 -11.07 16.29 11.38
CA GLU A 192 -10.67 17.40 10.52
C GLU A 192 -9.22 17.84 10.76
N GLU A 193 -8.74 17.77 12.01
CA GLU A 193 -7.35 18.03 12.37
C GLU A 193 -6.44 16.88 11.91
N ALA A 194 -6.85 15.63 12.16
CA ALA A 194 -6.07 14.45 11.80
C ALA A 194 -5.85 14.31 10.26
N LEU A 195 -6.78 14.83 9.45
CA LEU A 195 -6.71 14.82 8.00
C LEU A 195 -5.78 15.90 7.41
N LYS A 196 -5.19 16.80 8.19
CA LYS A 196 -4.30 17.88 7.72
C LYS A 196 -2.86 17.45 7.70
N HIS A 197 -2.49 16.53 6.78
CA HIS A 197 -1.09 16.11 6.64
C HIS A 197 -0.21 17.26 6.11
N PRO A 198 0.99 17.50 6.69
CA PRO A 198 1.82 18.67 6.34
C PRO A 198 2.42 18.62 4.94
N ASN A 199 2.78 17.44 4.41
CA ASN A 199 3.59 17.30 3.19
C ASN A 199 2.89 16.56 2.06
N TRP A 200 1.95 15.64 2.38
CA TRP A 200 1.35 14.75 1.39
C TRP A 200 -0.14 15.02 1.23
N SER A 201 -0.60 15.05 0.00
CA SER A 201 -2.02 14.98 -0.34
C SER A 201 -2.41 13.53 -0.60
N MET A 202 -3.06 12.91 0.37
CA MET A 202 -3.34 11.47 0.38
C MET A 202 -4.82 11.18 0.60
N GLY A 203 -5.22 9.92 0.39
CA GLY A 203 -6.54 9.43 0.78
C GLY A 203 -6.79 9.54 2.30
N LYS A 204 -8.05 9.63 2.70
CA LYS A 204 -8.42 9.85 4.11
C LYS A 204 -7.88 8.75 5.05
N LYS A 205 -7.99 7.47 4.66
CA LYS A 205 -7.53 6.32 5.47
C LYS A 205 -6.05 6.43 5.78
N ILE A 206 -5.21 6.54 4.75
CA ILE A 206 -3.75 6.58 4.91
C ILE A 206 -3.30 7.85 5.64
N THR A 207 -4.05 8.97 5.57
CA THR A 207 -3.75 10.18 6.34
C THR A 207 -3.96 9.95 7.84
N ILE A 208 -5.01 9.24 8.24
CA ILE A 208 -5.23 8.85 9.64
C ILE A 208 -4.15 7.84 10.08
N ASP A 209 -3.84 6.84 9.25
CA ASP A 209 -2.76 5.87 9.54
C ASP A 209 -1.40 6.58 9.71
N SER A 210 -1.12 7.61 8.93
CA SER A 210 0.07 8.44 9.09
C SER A 210 0.06 9.19 10.42
N SER A 211 -1.09 9.79 10.80
CA SER A 211 -1.22 10.56 12.03
C SER A 211 -1.09 9.71 13.30
N THR A 212 -1.41 8.41 13.22
CA THR A 212 -1.26 7.42 14.29
C THR A 212 0.09 6.68 14.26
N LEU A 213 0.91 6.89 13.25
CA LEU A 213 2.08 6.06 12.90
C LEU A 213 1.76 4.57 12.67
N VAL A 214 0.50 4.19 12.56
CA VAL A 214 0.10 2.83 12.13
C VAL A 214 0.54 2.59 10.70
N ASN A 215 0.48 3.61 9.81
CA ASN A 215 1.02 3.48 8.46
C ASN A 215 2.47 3.00 8.47
N LYS A 216 3.29 3.58 9.33
CA LYS A 216 4.70 3.19 9.47
C LYS A 216 4.85 1.80 10.06
N GLY A 217 3.95 1.41 10.95
CA GLY A 217 3.85 0.03 11.44
C GLY A 217 3.52 -0.98 10.33
N LEU A 218 2.53 -0.68 9.48
CA LEU A 218 2.20 -1.51 8.30
C LEU A 218 3.42 -1.66 7.38
N GLU A 219 4.15 -0.59 7.18
CA GLU A 219 5.35 -0.57 6.34
C GLU A 219 6.52 -1.39 6.93
N VAL A 220 6.65 -1.48 8.25
CA VAL A 220 7.61 -2.37 8.90
C VAL A 220 7.31 -3.84 8.58
N ILE A 221 6.03 -4.24 8.64
CA ILE A 221 5.61 -5.61 8.29
C ILE A 221 5.83 -5.85 6.79
N GLU A 222 5.44 -4.91 5.94
CA GLU A 222 5.63 -5.01 4.50
C GLU A 222 7.12 -5.14 4.13
N ALA A 223 8.02 -4.37 4.77
CA ALA A 223 9.46 -4.45 4.53
C ALA A 223 10.03 -5.83 4.94
N HIS A 224 9.58 -6.38 6.07
CA HIS A 224 9.95 -7.74 6.47
C HIS A 224 9.56 -8.75 5.40
N GLU A 225 8.33 -8.70 4.93
CA GLU A 225 7.80 -9.66 3.96
C GLU A 225 8.42 -9.49 2.56
N LEU A 226 8.62 -8.25 2.09
CA LEU A 226 9.21 -7.99 0.78
C LEU A 226 10.70 -8.33 0.71
N PHE A 227 11.47 -7.99 1.75
CA PHE A 227 12.93 -8.08 1.70
C PHE A 227 13.48 -9.24 2.55
N ASN A 228 12.61 -9.93 3.29
CA ASN A 228 12.98 -11.04 4.19
C ASN A 228 14.13 -10.62 5.15
N VAL A 229 14.03 -9.45 5.77
CA VAL A 229 14.91 -8.91 6.81
C VAL A 229 14.23 -9.05 8.16
N ALA A 230 14.97 -9.44 9.19
CA ALA A 230 14.40 -9.65 10.54
C ALA A 230 13.83 -8.32 11.09
N TYR A 231 12.76 -8.39 11.89
CA TYR A 231 12.15 -7.19 12.50
C TYR A 231 13.13 -6.37 13.34
N ASP A 232 14.13 -7.02 13.95
CA ASP A 232 15.16 -6.35 14.77
C ASP A 232 16.16 -5.56 13.91
N ASP A 233 16.25 -5.87 12.63
CA ASP A 233 17.07 -5.17 11.64
C ASP A 233 16.25 -4.18 10.78
N ILE A 234 15.04 -3.84 11.18
CA ILE A 234 14.21 -2.81 10.55
C ILE A 234 14.01 -1.68 11.57
N GLU A 235 14.44 -0.48 11.23
CA GLU A 235 14.35 0.71 12.08
C GLU A 235 13.46 1.77 11.45
N VAL A 236 12.74 2.53 12.28
CA VAL A 236 11.93 3.68 11.84
C VAL A 236 12.56 4.96 12.34
N VAL A 237 12.80 5.89 11.42
CA VAL A 237 13.34 7.22 11.67
C VAL A 237 12.38 8.29 11.15
N VAL A 238 12.10 9.33 11.93
CA VAL A 238 11.30 10.47 11.47
C VAL A 238 12.18 11.42 10.67
N HIS A 239 11.80 11.67 9.41
CA HIS A 239 12.40 12.62 8.48
C HIS A 239 11.32 13.56 7.95
N PRO A 240 11.09 14.71 8.62
CA PRO A 240 9.91 15.54 8.36
C PRO A 240 9.83 16.10 6.94
N GLN A 241 10.96 16.31 6.27
CA GLN A 241 10.99 16.84 4.91
C GLN A 241 10.53 15.82 3.86
N SER A 242 10.51 14.53 4.18
CA SER A 242 10.12 13.43 3.28
C SER A 242 10.88 13.44 1.94
N ILE A 243 12.14 13.86 1.95
CA ILE A 243 13.02 13.91 0.77
C ILE A 243 13.83 12.63 0.63
N ILE A 244 14.37 12.11 1.74
CA ILE A 244 14.91 10.76 1.81
C ILE A 244 13.73 9.82 2.05
N HIS A 245 13.48 8.94 1.09
CA HIS A 245 12.31 8.06 1.13
C HIS A 245 12.56 6.78 1.94
N SER A 246 13.77 6.27 2.01
CA SER A 246 14.30 5.27 2.96
C SER A 246 15.75 4.97 2.66
N MET A 247 16.41 4.17 3.52
CA MET A 247 17.85 3.92 3.47
C MET A 247 18.16 2.47 3.83
N VAL A 248 19.29 1.97 3.34
CA VAL A 248 19.86 0.68 3.72
C VAL A 248 21.23 0.90 4.34
N GLU A 249 21.45 0.42 5.56
CA GLU A 249 22.76 0.38 6.22
C GLU A 249 23.41 -0.97 5.89
N TYR A 250 24.68 -0.92 5.49
CA TYR A 250 25.48 -2.09 5.14
C TYR A 250 26.50 -2.42 6.22
N VAL A 251 27.02 -3.66 6.19
CA VAL A 251 27.97 -4.18 7.21
C VAL A 251 29.31 -3.41 7.27
N ASP A 252 29.65 -2.66 6.23
CA ASP A 252 30.83 -1.77 6.19
C ASP A 252 30.59 -0.38 6.81
N GLY A 253 29.37 -0.13 7.32
CA GLY A 253 28.94 1.14 7.90
C GLY A 253 28.46 2.17 6.88
N SER A 254 28.45 1.86 5.58
CA SER A 254 27.87 2.74 4.57
C SER A 254 26.34 2.73 4.62
N ILE A 255 25.72 3.87 4.27
CA ILE A 255 24.27 4.00 4.12
C ILE A 255 23.96 4.43 2.70
N ILE A 256 23.14 3.66 2.00
CA ILE A 256 22.63 4.01 0.68
C ILE A 256 21.17 4.49 0.84
N ALA A 257 20.88 5.67 0.30
CA ALA A 257 19.57 6.32 0.41
C ALA A 257 19.02 6.68 -0.97
N GLN A 258 17.74 6.44 -1.19
CA GLN A 258 17.05 7.00 -2.34
C GLN A 258 16.39 8.32 -1.93
N MET A 259 16.61 9.36 -2.72
CA MET A 259 16.11 10.71 -2.49
C MET A 259 15.32 11.21 -3.69
N GLY A 260 14.32 12.03 -3.44
CA GLY A 260 13.51 12.67 -4.48
C GLY A 260 12.50 13.67 -3.92
N VAL A 261 11.79 14.37 -4.80
CA VAL A 261 10.61 15.15 -4.40
C VAL A 261 9.53 14.22 -3.84
N PRO A 262 8.77 14.62 -2.81
CA PRO A 262 7.65 13.81 -2.31
C PRO A 262 6.57 13.62 -3.38
N SER A 263 6.67 12.54 -4.15
CA SER A 263 5.76 12.22 -5.24
C SER A 263 5.67 10.71 -5.46
N MET A 264 4.46 10.20 -5.67
CA MET A 264 4.25 8.79 -6.02
C MET A 264 4.59 8.47 -7.49
N LYS A 265 4.80 9.48 -8.34
CA LYS A 265 5.11 9.27 -9.76
C LYS A 265 6.43 8.52 -9.96
N THR A 266 7.46 8.86 -9.18
CA THR A 266 8.78 8.21 -9.28
C THR A 266 8.71 6.71 -8.98
N PRO A 267 8.15 6.23 -7.83
CA PRO A 267 8.06 4.80 -7.57
C PRO A 267 7.12 4.06 -8.54
N ILE A 268 6.03 4.70 -9.00
CA ILE A 268 5.15 4.09 -10.01
C ILE A 268 5.90 3.88 -11.33
N LEU A 269 6.58 4.92 -11.83
CA LEU A 269 7.34 4.82 -13.08
C LEU A 269 8.44 3.76 -12.96
N TYR A 270 9.17 3.74 -11.84
CA TYR A 270 10.21 2.74 -11.62
C TYR A 270 9.64 1.31 -11.60
N ALA A 271 8.48 1.09 -11.01
CA ALA A 271 7.83 -0.23 -11.03
C ALA A 271 7.43 -0.66 -12.45
N PHE A 272 7.08 0.27 -13.33
CA PHE A 272 6.76 -0.01 -14.72
C PHE A 272 8.01 -0.24 -15.58
N SER A 273 9.07 0.54 -15.35
CA SER A 273 10.28 0.54 -16.18
C SER A 273 11.34 -0.46 -15.72
N TYR A 274 11.34 -0.86 -14.44
CA TYR A 274 12.39 -1.70 -13.84
C TYR A 274 12.91 -2.78 -14.84
N PRO A 275 14.25 -2.99 -14.94
CA PRO A 275 15.30 -2.39 -14.10
C PRO A 275 15.75 -0.98 -14.53
N GLU A 276 15.18 -0.43 -15.60
CA GLU A 276 15.59 0.86 -16.15
C GLU A 276 15.02 2.04 -15.33
N LYS A 277 15.66 3.21 -15.51
CA LYS A 277 15.15 4.50 -15.02
C LYS A 277 14.75 5.36 -16.21
N GLU A 278 13.46 5.44 -16.46
CA GLU A 278 12.93 6.18 -17.60
C GLU A 278 12.67 7.65 -17.25
N PHE A 279 12.82 8.52 -18.25
CA PHE A 279 12.41 9.92 -18.14
C PHE A 279 10.90 10.05 -18.32
N ASN A 280 10.29 10.92 -17.52
CA ASN A 280 8.89 11.34 -17.71
C ASN A 280 8.75 12.83 -17.39
N ALA A 281 8.14 13.58 -18.30
CA ALA A 281 8.02 15.03 -18.19
C ALA A 281 7.14 15.51 -17.01
N SER A 282 6.36 14.62 -16.39
CA SER A 282 5.53 14.95 -15.23
C SER A 282 6.23 14.75 -13.88
N ILE A 283 7.50 14.34 -13.87
CA ILE A 283 8.29 14.13 -12.65
C ILE A 283 9.19 15.35 -12.40
N ASP A 284 9.05 15.95 -11.24
CA ASP A 284 9.90 17.04 -10.78
C ASP A 284 11.25 16.53 -10.27
N PHE A 285 12.31 17.30 -10.52
CA PHE A 285 13.65 17.00 -10.03
C PHE A 285 13.94 17.71 -8.70
N LEU A 286 14.59 16.98 -7.79
CA LEU A 286 15.01 17.52 -6.51
C LEU A 286 16.17 18.53 -6.69
N ASP A 287 16.01 19.71 -6.11
CA ASP A 287 17.04 20.75 -6.03
C ASP A 287 17.63 20.78 -4.61
N LEU A 288 18.82 20.20 -4.44
CA LEU A 288 19.50 20.13 -3.14
C LEU A 288 19.93 21.51 -2.62
N ILE A 289 20.20 22.46 -3.51
CA ILE A 289 20.58 23.82 -3.09
C ILE A 289 19.38 24.54 -2.45
N LYS A 290 18.18 24.34 -2.99
CA LYS A 290 16.95 24.87 -2.39
C LYS A 290 16.54 24.12 -1.12
N THR A 291 16.79 22.83 -1.05
CA THR A 291 16.45 21.98 0.10
C THR A 291 17.25 22.37 1.35
N LYS A 292 18.55 22.63 1.22
CA LYS A 292 19.50 23.07 2.26
C LYS A 292 19.71 22.09 3.41
N THR A 293 18.66 21.69 4.13
CA THR A 293 18.77 20.95 5.40
C THR A 293 17.85 19.73 5.40
N LEU A 294 18.40 18.60 5.83
CA LEU A 294 17.67 17.36 6.12
C LEU A 294 17.82 17.06 7.61
N THR A 295 16.73 16.71 8.27
CA THR A 295 16.72 16.44 9.72
C THR A 295 16.13 15.07 10.00
N PHE A 296 16.62 14.46 11.07
CA PHE A 296 16.18 13.15 11.53
C PHE A 296 15.87 13.22 13.02
N GLU A 297 14.80 12.53 13.41
CA GLU A 297 14.31 12.47 14.79
C GLU A 297 13.94 11.02 15.14
N GLU A 298 14.02 10.68 16.41
CA GLU A 298 13.48 9.41 16.91
C GLU A 298 11.94 9.44 16.84
N ALA A 299 11.32 8.35 16.46
CA ALA A 299 9.86 8.21 16.50
C ALA A 299 9.38 8.13 17.96
N ASP A 300 8.47 9.02 18.36
CA ASP A 300 7.90 9.01 19.73
C ASP A 300 6.92 7.84 19.92
N ARG A 301 7.47 6.67 20.22
CA ARG A 301 6.71 5.43 20.43
C ARG A 301 5.93 5.41 21.74
N LYS A 302 6.20 6.33 22.69
CA LYS A 302 5.43 6.46 23.92
C LYS A 302 4.09 7.11 23.67
N VAL A 303 4.04 8.07 22.76
CA VAL A 303 2.83 8.77 22.35
C VAL A 303 2.11 8.00 21.23
N PHE A 304 2.85 7.51 20.23
CA PHE A 304 2.30 6.86 19.02
C PHE A 304 2.57 5.36 19.03
N LYS A 305 1.63 4.59 19.55
CA LYS A 305 1.77 3.13 19.73
C LYS A 305 1.70 2.30 18.44
N GLY A 306 1.34 2.91 17.31
CA GLY A 306 1.10 2.20 16.05
C GLY A 306 2.29 1.34 15.59
N ILE A 307 3.52 1.84 15.76
CA ILE A 307 4.74 1.12 15.40
C ILE A 307 4.95 -0.10 16.31
N ASP A 308 4.77 0.05 17.63
CA ASP A 308 4.97 -1.06 18.58
C ASP A 308 3.95 -2.18 18.41
N LEU A 309 2.69 -1.81 18.15
CA LEU A 309 1.63 -2.78 17.85
C LEU A 309 1.96 -3.57 16.57
N ALA A 310 2.52 -2.92 15.56
CA ALA A 310 2.93 -3.58 14.32
C ALA A 310 4.12 -4.52 14.52
N TYR A 311 5.16 -4.11 15.26
CA TYR A 311 6.26 -5.01 15.61
C TYR A 311 5.77 -6.22 16.40
N ARG A 312 4.83 -6.01 17.33
CA ARG A 312 4.20 -7.11 18.07
C ARG A 312 3.45 -8.05 17.11
N ALA A 313 2.64 -7.51 16.21
CA ALA A 313 1.89 -8.30 15.24
C ALA A 313 2.81 -9.10 14.32
N GLY A 314 3.82 -8.46 13.75
CA GLY A 314 4.76 -9.09 12.84
C GLY A 314 5.63 -10.17 13.51
N ARG A 315 6.17 -9.92 14.71
CA ARG A 315 6.94 -10.91 15.46
C ARG A 315 6.10 -12.10 15.92
N THR A 316 4.80 -11.89 16.20
CA THR A 316 3.88 -12.98 16.49
C THR A 316 3.62 -13.83 15.24
N GLY A 317 3.53 -13.20 14.06
CA GLY A 317 3.37 -13.89 12.79
C GLY A 317 1.99 -14.50 12.58
N GLU A 318 1.92 -15.50 11.71
CA GLU A 318 0.70 -16.24 11.38
C GLU A 318 -0.46 -15.29 10.99
N THR A 319 -1.62 -15.41 11.61
CA THR A 319 -2.78 -14.56 11.37
C THR A 319 -2.78 -13.22 12.12
N MET A 320 -1.78 -12.95 12.97
CA MET A 320 -1.76 -11.72 13.78
C MET A 320 -1.64 -10.43 12.93
N PRO A 321 -0.80 -10.36 11.87
CA PRO A 321 -0.75 -9.18 11.00
C PRO A 321 -2.08 -8.90 10.29
N THR A 322 -2.84 -9.94 9.92
CA THR A 322 -4.20 -9.80 9.36
C THR A 322 -5.14 -9.15 10.37
N VAL A 323 -5.10 -9.58 11.63
CA VAL A 323 -5.91 -9.00 12.71
C VAL A 323 -5.54 -7.53 12.95
N PHE A 324 -4.25 -7.22 13.02
CA PHE A 324 -3.74 -5.86 13.17
C PHE A 324 -4.29 -4.93 12.07
N ASN A 325 -4.18 -5.36 10.80
CA ASN A 325 -4.68 -4.58 9.67
C ASN A 325 -6.21 -4.42 9.69
N ALA A 326 -6.96 -5.52 9.87
CA ALA A 326 -8.42 -5.51 9.86
C ALA A 326 -8.98 -4.64 10.99
N ALA A 327 -8.42 -4.74 12.20
CA ALA A 327 -8.81 -3.92 13.34
C ALA A 327 -8.52 -2.43 13.10
N ASN A 328 -7.33 -2.11 12.56
CA ASN A 328 -6.98 -0.74 12.20
C ASN A 328 -7.95 -0.14 11.18
N GLU A 329 -8.28 -0.85 10.11
CA GLU A 329 -9.18 -0.33 9.08
C GLU A 329 -10.57 -0.01 9.65
N VAL A 330 -11.12 -0.87 10.52
CA VAL A 330 -12.40 -0.60 11.18
C VAL A 330 -12.29 0.56 12.17
N ALA A 331 -11.22 0.62 12.97
CA ALA A 331 -10.98 1.70 13.92
C ALA A 331 -10.88 3.06 13.20
N VAL A 332 -10.16 3.14 12.09
CA VAL A 332 -10.06 4.35 11.26
C VAL A 332 -11.42 4.73 10.68
N GLU A 333 -12.21 3.77 10.21
CA GLU A 333 -13.57 4.02 9.73
C GLU A 333 -14.47 4.60 10.83
N LEU A 334 -14.45 4.01 12.04
CA LEU A 334 -15.22 4.48 13.19
C LEU A 334 -14.78 5.88 13.65
N PHE A 335 -13.47 6.15 13.67
CA PHE A 335 -12.95 7.48 13.95
C PHE A 335 -13.43 8.50 12.92
N MET A 336 -13.34 8.20 11.62
CA MET A 336 -13.84 9.08 10.56
C MET A 336 -15.35 9.33 10.66
N LYS A 337 -16.12 8.38 11.16
CA LYS A 337 -17.55 8.53 11.48
C LYS A 337 -17.82 9.22 12.81
N LYS A 338 -16.78 9.64 13.55
CA LYS A 338 -16.86 10.29 14.88
C LYS A 338 -17.55 9.41 15.95
N LYS A 339 -17.45 8.09 15.81
CA LYS A 339 -17.99 7.10 16.75
C LYS A 339 -17.02 6.81 17.92
N ILE A 340 -15.73 7.01 17.70
CA ILE A 340 -14.64 6.79 18.66
C ILE A 340 -13.71 8.00 18.67
N LYS A 341 -12.87 8.10 19.71
CA LYS A 341 -11.80 9.09 19.80
C LYS A 341 -10.52 8.59 19.10
N PHE A 342 -9.60 9.51 18.83
CA PHE A 342 -8.33 9.21 18.16
C PHE A 342 -7.51 8.12 18.87
N LEU A 343 -7.37 8.21 20.19
CA LEU A 343 -6.59 7.23 20.97
C LEU A 343 -7.29 5.86 21.08
N ASP A 344 -8.58 5.76 20.83
CA ASP A 344 -9.30 4.49 20.81
C ASP A 344 -8.87 3.62 19.63
N ILE A 345 -8.29 4.20 18.56
CA ILE A 345 -7.72 3.45 17.43
C ILE A 345 -6.70 2.45 17.97
N TYR A 346 -5.76 2.86 18.82
CA TYR A 346 -4.77 1.95 19.40
C TYR A 346 -5.37 0.87 20.30
N ARG A 347 -6.39 1.26 21.11
CA ARG A 347 -7.09 0.33 22.02
C ARG A 347 -7.80 -0.77 21.24
N ILE A 348 -8.51 -0.40 20.17
CA ILE A 348 -9.21 -1.36 19.30
C ILE A 348 -8.24 -2.36 18.69
N ILE A 349 -7.10 -1.89 18.17
CA ILE A 349 -6.09 -2.76 17.59
C ILE A 349 -5.53 -3.70 18.65
N GLU A 350 -5.16 -3.18 19.83
CA GLU A 350 -4.58 -3.94 20.93
C GLU A 350 -5.56 -5.00 21.43
N GLU A 351 -6.83 -4.63 21.69
CA GLU A 351 -7.88 -5.54 22.14
C GLU A 351 -8.17 -6.66 21.11
N ALA A 352 -8.21 -6.31 19.83
CA ALA A 352 -8.41 -7.30 18.78
C ALA A 352 -7.26 -8.32 18.72
N MET A 353 -6.02 -7.86 18.86
CA MET A 353 -4.84 -8.71 18.90
C MET A 353 -4.79 -9.59 20.16
N ASP A 354 -5.15 -9.04 21.34
CA ASP A 354 -5.14 -9.77 22.62
C ASP A 354 -6.19 -10.88 22.66
N ASN A 355 -7.34 -10.67 22.03
CA ASN A 355 -8.46 -11.61 22.01
C ASN A 355 -8.40 -12.60 20.82
N HIS A 356 -7.39 -12.49 19.96
CA HIS A 356 -7.25 -13.37 18.80
C HIS A 356 -6.53 -14.67 19.15
N LYS A 357 -7.12 -15.78 18.69
CA LYS A 357 -6.47 -17.09 18.74
C LYS A 357 -5.73 -17.33 17.43
N LEU A 358 -4.42 -17.46 17.51
CA LEU A 358 -3.57 -17.69 16.33
C LEU A 358 -4.00 -18.93 15.55
N ILE A 359 -3.99 -18.80 14.23
CA ILE A 359 -4.23 -19.91 13.31
C ILE A 359 -3.02 -19.99 12.38
N SER A 360 -2.49 -21.20 12.20
CA SER A 360 -1.33 -21.39 11.32
C SER A 360 -1.69 -21.18 9.85
N LEU A 361 -0.77 -20.53 9.14
CA LEU A 361 -0.82 -20.30 7.70
C LEU A 361 0.05 -21.31 6.90
N ASP A 362 0.66 -22.27 7.57
CA ASP A 362 1.39 -23.38 6.91
C ASP A 362 0.42 -24.45 6.42
N THR A 363 -0.44 -24.07 5.47
CA THR A 363 -1.50 -24.91 4.90
C THR A 363 -1.89 -24.39 3.50
N ASP A 364 -2.46 -25.26 2.69
CA ASP A 364 -3.01 -24.90 1.39
C ASP A 364 -4.23 -23.97 1.49
N GLU A 365 -4.91 -23.97 2.63
CA GLU A 365 -6.08 -23.12 2.91
C GLU A 365 -5.70 -21.72 3.44
N ALA A 366 -4.42 -21.36 3.48
CA ALA A 366 -3.93 -20.12 4.08
C ALA A 366 -4.69 -18.87 3.59
N LEU A 367 -4.95 -18.75 2.29
CA LEU A 367 -5.70 -17.61 1.74
C LEU A 367 -7.15 -17.56 2.28
N SER A 368 -7.81 -18.69 2.39
CA SER A 368 -9.16 -18.77 2.94
C SER A 368 -9.18 -18.38 4.41
N ILE A 369 -8.19 -18.89 5.19
CA ILE A 369 -8.02 -18.55 6.61
C ILE A 369 -7.79 -17.04 6.78
N ILE A 370 -6.91 -16.43 5.99
CA ILE A 370 -6.64 -14.98 6.02
C ILE A 370 -7.92 -14.18 5.81
N LYS A 371 -8.72 -14.54 4.80
CA LYS A 371 -9.99 -13.88 4.51
C LYS A 371 -11.02 -14.03 5.62
N GLU A 372 -11.10 -15.20 6.21
CA GLU A 372 -12.04 -15.46 7.30
C GLU A 372 -11.63 -14.70 8.56
N VAL A 373 -10.34 -14.69 8.91
CA VAL A 373 -9.82 -13.92 10.03
C VAL A 373 -10.03 -12.42 9.84
N ASP A 374 -9.77 -11.88 8.64
CA ASP A 374 -10.08 -10.48 8.33
C ASP A 374 -11.57 -10.17 8.54
N LYS A 375 -12.46 -10.97 7.96
CA LYS A 375 -13.92 -10.82 8.07
C LYS A 375 -14.42 -10.90 9.52
N GLU A 376 -13.96 -11.91 10.26
CA GLU A 376 -14.34 -12.08 11.66
C GLU A 376 -13.83 -10.95 12.54
N THR A 377 -12.58 -10.51 12.36
CA THR A 377 -12.00 -9.39 13.11
C THR A 377 -12.80 -8.13 12.88
N ARG A 378 -13.11 -7.79 11.62
CA ARG A 378 -13.96 -6.63 11.29
C ARG A 378 -15.33 -6.71 11.94
N LYS A 379 -15.95 -7.88 11.93
CA LYS A 379 -17.25 -8.10 12.57
C LYS A 379 -17.18 -7.88 14.08
N LYS A 380 -16.24 -8.52 14.76
CA LYS A 380 -16.06 -8.42 16.23
C LYS A 380 -15.79 -6.98 16.67
N VAL A 381 -14.92 -6.25 15.97
CA VAL A 381 -14.63 -4.86 16.27
C VAL A 381 -15.88 -3.97 16.13
N ARG A 382 -16.66 -4.13 15.05
CA ARG A 382 -17.90 -3.37 14.86
C ARG A 382 -18.92 -3.67 15.95
N GLU A 383 -19.17 -4.94 16.27
CA GLU A 383 -20.11 -5.35 17.31
C GLU A 383 -19.77 -4.76 18.69
N GLN A 384 -18.48 -4.58 18.98
CA GLN A 384 -18.01 -4.02 20.25
C GLN A 384 -18.03 -2.50 20.28
N TRP A 385 -17.65 -1.82 19.20
CA TRP A 385 -17.34 -0.39 19.18
C TRP A 385 -18.30 0.48 18.33
N GLU A 386 -19.18 -0.08 17.51
CA GLU A 386 -20.13 0.68 16.67
C GLU A 386 -21.49 0.93 17.36
N LYS A 387 -21.54 0.87 18.69
CA LYS A 387 -22.80 1.05 19.48
C LYS A 387 -23.27 2.51 19.49
#